data_73023c7353cff1e153dafd1986094eb7
#
_entry.id   73023c7353cff1e153dafd1986094eb7
#
_cell.length_a   1.000
_cell.length_b   1.000
_cell.length_c   1.000
_cell.angle_alpha   90.00
_cell.angle_beta   90.00
_cell.angle_gamma   90.00
#
_symmetry.space_group_name_H-M   'P 1'
#
loop_
_entity.id
_entity.type
_entity.pdbx_description
1 polymer ?
#
loop_
_entity_poly.entity_id
_entity_poly.type
_entity_poly.pdbx_seq_one_letter_code
_entity_poly.pdbx_strand_id
1 'polypeptide(L)'
;KDYNNFHIVNGDFGLYDYGDKKFDLVYSAATIQWIPEPIAFSKSFELLKSGGYLAMMTLHGDYKTPNETLYTELQEVYSTYFKPETQYTQRLIYRNALNYGFVDFQEYKFQSERTYNAESYIEYLGTHCDHIVLQEPYRTNFYNGIRAAILKHHDKINFCDTITLYLTKKP
;
A
#
# COMPACT_ATOMS: atom_id res chain seq x y z
N LYS A 1 0.34 0.69 25.51
CA LYS A 1 1.73 0.85 26.01
C LYS A 1 2.20 2.20 25.50
N ASP A 2 2.40 3.15 26.40
CA ASP A 2 2.85 4.49 26.04
C ASP A 2 4.36 4.44 25.76
N TYR A 3 4.73 4.79 24.55
CA TYR A 3 6.14 4.94 24.15
C TYR A 3 6.51 6.41 24.24
N ASN A 4 7.36 6.80 25.18
CA ASN A 4 7.77 8.19 25.40
C ASN A 4 8.58 8.80 24.25
N ASN A 5 9.03 7.97 23.31
CA ASN A 5 9.80 8.36 22.12
C ASN A 5 9.01 8.26 20.81
N PHE A 6 7.67 8.14 20.88
CA PHE A 6 6.80 8.02 19.73
C PHE A 6 5.78 9.18 19.72
N HIS A 7 5.72 9.92 18.63
CA HIS A 7 4.80 11.04 18.43
C HIS A 7 3.99 10.84 17.15
N ILE A 8 2.67 10.98 17.25
CA ILE A 8 1.77 10.94 16.11
C ILE A 8 1.37 12.38 15.78
N VAL A 9 1.46 12.73 14.50
CA VAL A 9 1.00 14.01 13.96
C VAL A 9 0.01 13.72 12.85
N ASN A 10 -1.17 14.34 12.92
CA ASN A 10 -2.12 14.35 11.81
C ASN A 10 -1.84 15.58 10.96
N GLY A 11 -1.25 15.37 9.77
CA GLY A 11 -0.88 16.47 8.87
C GLY A 11 -0.50 15.96 7.48
N ASP A 12 -0.57 16.85 6.51
CA ASP A 12 -0.06 16.59 5.15
C ASP A 12 1.47 16.57 5.17
N PHE A 13 2.06 15.51 4.59
CA PHE A 13 3.52 15.32 4.58
C PHE A 13 4.27 16.48 3.92
N GLY A 14 3.74 17.03 2.84
CA GLY A 14 4.38 18.12 2.10
C GLY A 14 4.28 19.47 2.80
N LEU A 15 3.19 19.69 3.56
CA LEU A 15 2.87 20.98 4.18
C LEU A 15 3.28 21.08 5.66
N TYR A 16 3.47 19.92 6.32
CA TYR A 16 3.82 19.92 7.74
C TYR A 16 5.19 20.57 7.96
N ASP A 17 5.23 21.47 8.97
CA ASP A 17 6.48 22.12 9.40
C ASP A 17 7.24 21.19 10.36
N TYR A 18 8.35 20.67 9.89
CA TYR A 18 9.27 19.85 10.68
C TYR A 18 10.30 20.68 11.45
N GLY A 19 10.31 22.00 11.28
CA GLY A 19 11.36 22.90 11.80
C GLY A 19 12.73 22.48 11.23
N ASP A 20 13.77 22.62 12.03
CA ASP A 20 15.16 22.25 11.65
C ASP A 20 15.47 20.75 11.86
N LYS A 21 14.47 19.94 12.14
CA LYS A 21 14.67 18.50 12.42
C LYS A 21 15.22 17.78 11.21
N LYS A 22 16.25 16.95 11.43
CA LYS A 22 16.80 16.02 10.46
C LYS A 22 16.81 14.61 11.03
N PHE A 23 16.55 13.65 10.17
CA PHE A 23 16.35 12.26 10.54
C PHE A 23 17.40 11.37 9.90
N ASP A 24 17.74 10.28 10.56
CA ASP A 24 18.62 9.25 10.02
C ASP A 24 17.87 8.34 9.04
N LEU A 25 16.56 8.25 9.21
CA LEU A 25 15.68 7.44 8.38
C LEU A 25 14.35 8.17 8.14
N VAL A 26 13.93 8.25 6.89
CA VAL A 26 12.55 8.51 6.47
C VAL A 26 12.03 7.21 5.88
N TYR A 27 10.90 6.69 6.38
CA TYR A 27 10.31 5.50 5.81
C TYR A 27 8.84 5.69 5.46
N SER A 28 8.38 4.96 4.46
CA SER A 28 6.99 4.92 4.05
C SER A 28 6.56 3.48 3.77
N ALA A 29 5.46 3.05 4.36
CA ALA A 29 4.85 1.76 4.13
C ALA A 29 3.52 1.95 3.39
N ALA A 30 3.47 1.57 2.10
CA ALA A 30 2.30 1.64 1.22
C ALA A 30 1.61 3.03 1.19
N THR A 31 2.38 4.11 1.30
CA THR A 31 1.83 5.47 1.41
C THR A 31 2.46 6.46 0.42
N ILE A 32 3.78 6.40 0.18
CA ILE A 32 4.50 7.42 -0.60
C ILE A 32 3.98 7.53 -2.05
N GLN A 33 3.43 6.46 -2.62
CA GLN A 33 2.84 6.45 -3.96
C GLN A 33 1.61 7.36 -4.10
N TRP A 34 1.04 7.83 -2.99
CA TRP A 34 -0.08 8.76 -2.95
C TRP A 34 0.36 10.23 -2.93
N ILE A 35 1.64 10.47 -2.74
CA ILE A 35 2.25 11.81 -2.69
C ILE A 35 2.81 12.14 -4.07
N PRO A 36 2.58 13.33 -4.64
CA PRO A 36 3.21 13.74 -5.89
C PRO A 36 4.73 13.54 -5.83
N GLU A 37 5.31 12.91 -6.86
CA GLU A 37 6.71 12.52 -6.92
C GLU A 37 7.69 13.64 -6.51
N PRO A 38 7.55 14.90 -7.01
CA PRO A 38 8.45 15.97 -6.61
C PRO A 38 8.40 16.28 -5.11
N ILE A 39 7.20 16.21 -4.49
CA ILE A 39 7.05 16.44 -3.05
C ILE A 39 7.62 15.27 -2.27
N ALA A 40 7.26 14.04 -2.69
CA ALA A 40 7.69 12.81 -2.02
C ALA A 40 9.21 12.73 -1.88
N PHE A 41 9.93 12.95 -2.97
CA PHE A 41 11.38 12.80 -2.96
C PHE A 41 12.12 14.04 -2.45
N SER A 42 11.74 15.25 -2.88
CA SER A 42 12.42 16.48 -2.42
C SER A 42 12.26 16.66 -0.91
N LYS A 43 11.04 16.49 -0.39
CA LYS A 43 10.79 16.64 1.06
C LYS A 43 11.52 15.56 1.87
N SER A 44 11.50 14.31 1.40
CA SER A 44 12.26 13.23 2.06
C SER A 44 13.76 13.51 2.06
N PHE A 45 14.30 14.02 0.96
CA PHE A 45 15.70 14.40 0.86
C PHE A 45 16.05 15.55 1.82
N GLU A 46 15.23 16.59 1.88
CA GLU A 46 15.39 17.69 2.82
C GLU A 46 15.42 17.23 4.27
N LEU A 47 14.50 16.33 4.65
CA LEU A 47 14.36 15.84 6.01
C LEU A 47 15.49 14.93 6.48
N LEU A 48 16.23 14.32 5.56
CA LEU A 48 17.33 13.42 5.92
C LEU A 48 18.63 14.17 6.24
N LYS A 49 19.37 13.63 7.20
CA LYS A 49 20.79 13.95 7.41
C LYS A 49 21.62 13.43 6.23
N SER A 50 22.82 13.99 6.03
CA SER A 50 23.83 13.34 5.17
C SER A 50 24.12 11.93 5.69
N GLY A 51 24.16 10.95 4.80
CA GLY A 51 24.27 9.53 5.15
C GLY A 51 22.97 8.85 5.57
N GLY A 52 21.87 9.58 5.73
CA GLY A 52 20.55 9.04 6.07
C GLY A 52 19.86 8.32 4.90
N TYR A 53 18.85 7.52 5.21
CA TYR A 53 18.18 6.65 4.25
C TYR A 53 16.71 6.99 4.06
N LEU A 54 16.23 6.86 2.81
CA LEU A 54 14.82 6.78 2.47
C LEU A 54 14.48 5.31 2.21
N ALA A 55 13.56 4.75 2.99
CA ALA A 55 13.04 3.39 2.86
C ALA A 55 11.57 3.42 2.43
N MET A 56 11.26 2.85 1.27
CA MET A 56 9.91 2.81 0.71
C MET A 56 9.47 1.36 0.58
N MET A 57 8.39 0.99 1.25
CA MET A 57 7.87 -0.37 1.25
C MET A 57 6.54 -0.44 0.53
N THR A 58 6.38 -1.46 -0.32
CA THR A 58 5.11 -1.78 -0.97
C THR A 58 4.74 -3.22 -0.70
N LEU A 59 3.44 -3.50 -0.72
CA LEU A 59 2.90 -4.85 -0.65
C LEU A 59 2.15 -5.14 -1.95
N HIS A 60 2.47 -6.26 -2.57
CA HIS A 60 1.72 -6.82 -3.67
C HIS A 60 1.27 -8.24 -3.31
N GLY A 61 -0.03 -8.45 -3.23
CA GLY A 61 -0.63 -9.76 -2.97
C GLY A 61 -1.01 -10.46 -4.28
N ASP A 62 -0.49 -11.66 -4.50
CA ASP A 62 -0.94 -12.54 -5.58
C ASP A 62 -1.82 -13.65 -4.99
N TYR A 63 -3.09 -13.67 -5.37
CA TYR A 63 -4.03 -14.74 -5.05
C TYR A 63 -4.47 -15.53 -6.29
N LYS A 64 -4.03 -15.12 -7.48
CA LYS A 64 -4.32 -15.80 -8.74
C LYS A 64 -3.63 -17.15 -8.79
N THR A 65 -2.32 -17.16 -8.60
CA THR A 65 -1.49 -18.37 -8.73
C THR A 65 -1.97 -19.51 -7.82
N PRO A 66 -2.19 -19.30 -6.51
CA PRO A 66 -2.66 -20.37 -5.64
C PRO A 66 -4.16 -20.70 -5.79
N ASN A 67 -4.98 -19.80 -6.37
CA ASN A 67 -6.44 -19.92 -6.40
C ASN A 67 -7.04 -19.46 -7.74
N GLU A 68 -6.57 -20.00 -8.88
CA GLU A 68 -6.92 -19.49 -10.22
C GLU A 68 -8.43 -19.48 -10.50
N THR A 69 -9.17 -20.54 -10.10
CA THR A 69 -10.61 -20.60 -10.30
C THR A 69 -11.33 -19.56 -9.44
N LEU A 70 -10.98 -19.45 -8.17
CA LEU A 70 -11.51 -18.42 -7.29
C LEU A 70 -11.15 -17.02 -7.79
N TYR A 71 -9.92 -16.82 -8.29
CA TYR A 71 -9.52 -15.55 -8.90
C TYR A 71 -10.47 -15.12 -10.00
N THR A 72 -10.81 -16.03 -10.92
CA THR A 72 -11.73 -15.75 -12.03
C THR A 72 -13.10 -15.31 -11.52
N GLU A 73 -13.68 -16.06 -10.57
CA GLU A 73 -14.97 -15.73 -9.96
C GLU A 73 -14.94 -14.35 -9.25
N LEU A 74 -13.87 -14.06 -8.52
CA LEU A 74 -13.70 -12.75 -7.88
C LEU A 74 -13.58 -11.62 -8.92
N GLN A 75 -12.85 -11.83 -10.04
CA GLN A 75 -12.77 -10.83 -11.11
C GLN A 75 -14.15 -10.53 -11.74
N GLU A 76 -15.04 -11.51 -11.85
CA GLU A 76 -16.42 -11.29 -12.29
C GLU A 76 -17.18 -10.38 -11.31
N VAL A 77 -17.03 -10.59 -10.01
CA VAL A 77 -17.62 -9.72 -8.97
C VAL A 77 -17.06 -8.30 -9.07
N TYR A 78 -15.72 -8.16 -9.20
CA TYR A 78 -15.07 -6.85 -9.38
C TYR A 78 -15.58 -6.14 -10.63
N SER A 79 -15.62 -6.80 -11.77
CA SER A 79 -16.05 -6.18 -13.03
C SER A 79 -17.51 -5.71 -12.98
N THR A 80 -18.34 -6.42 -12.23
CA THR A 80 -19.79 -6.15 -12.14
C THR A 80 -20.12 -5.06 -11.11
N TYR A 81 -19.53 -5.13 -9.93
CA TYR A 81 -19.96 -4.33 -8.78
C TYR A 81 -18.91 -3.35 -8.26
N PHE A 82 -17.63 -3.51 -8.58
CA PHE A 82 -16.61 -2.57 -8.14
C PHE A 82 -16.61 -1.31 -9.01
N LYS A 83 -17.37 -0.30 -8.59
CA LYS A 83 -17.56 0.96 -9.29
C LYS A 83 -17.15 2.13 -8.40
N PRO A 84 -15.85 2.32 -8.12
CA PRO A 84 -15.39 3.46 -7.35
C PRO A 84 -15.58 4.76 -8.16
N GLU A 85 -15.98 5.83 -7.48
CA GLU A 85 -16.18 7.15 -8.10
C GLU A 85 -14.88 7.74 -8.64
N THR A 86 -13.76 7.39 -8.02
CA THR A 86 -12.43 7.90 -8.39
C THR A 86 -11.50 6.74 -8.70
N GLN A 87 -10.94 6.73 -9.91
CA GLN A 87 -9.86 5.80 -10.22
C GLN A 87 -8.52 6.40 -9.83
N TYR A 88 -7.76 5.68 -9.04
CA TYR A 88 -6.42 6.08 -8.68
C TYR A 88 -5.44 5.67 -9.78
N THR A 89 -4.85 6.65 -10.46
CA THR A 89 -3.97 6.40 -11.61
C THR A 89 -2.50 6.76 -11.36
N GLN A 90 -2.19 7.33 -10.21
CA GLN A 90 -0.83 7.79 -9.94
C GLN A 90 0.09 6.62 -9.58
N ARG A 91 1.12 6.39 -10.41
CA ARG A 91 2.17 5.38 -10.18
C ARG A 91 3.49 6.09 -9.92
N LEU A 92 4.01 5.95 -8.71
CA LEU A 92 5.34 6.42 -8.37
C LEU A 92 6.40 5.47 -8.95
N ILE A 93 7.39 6.02 -9.64
CA ILE A 93 8.57 5.27 -10.07
C ILE A 93 9.64 5.43 -8.98
N TYR A 94 9.78 4.46 -8.10
CA TYR A 94 10.63 4.55 -6.91
C TYR A 94 12.09 4.88 -7.23
N ARG A 95 12.62 4.37 -8.36
CA ARG A 95 13.97 4.63 -8.83
C ARG A 95 14.21 6.10 -9.19
N ASN A 96 13.16 6.87 -9.46
CA ASN A 96 13.28 8.30 -9.74
C ASN A 96 13.81 9.10 -8.54
N ALA A 97 13.85 8.52 -7.33
CA ALA A 97 14.56 9.13 -6.21
C ALA A 97 15.99 9.58 -6.58
N LEU A 98 16.66 8.85 -7.47
CA LEU A 98 17.99 9.22 -7.97
C LEU A 98 18.02 10.59 -8.67
N ASN A 99 16.92 11.03 -9.29
CA ASN A 99 16.81 12.33 -9.95
C ASN A 99 16.71 13.49 -8.93
N TYR A 100 16.51 13.18 -7.65
CA TYR A 100 16.38 14.12 -6.55
C TYR A 100 17.60 14.15 -5.63
N GLY A 101 18.73 13.60 -6.10
CA GLY A 101 20.00 13.64 -5.40
C GLY A 101 20.30 12.43 -4.52
N PHE A 102 19.38 11.49 -4.42
CA PHE A 102 19.67 10.23 -3.73
C PHE A 102 20.68 9.38 -4.51
N VAL A 103 21.37 8.49 -3.80
CA VAL A 103 22.34 7.53 -4.34
C VAL A 103 22.08 6.13 -3.79
N ASP A 104 22.82 5.13 -4.28
CA ASP A 104 22.81 3.76 -3.76
C ASP A 104 21.40 3.13 -3.71
N PHE A 105 20.63 3.27 -4.81
CA PHE A 105 19.31 2.70 -4.90
C PHE A 105 19.36 1.17 -4.93
N GLN A 106 18.69 0.53 -3.98
CA GLN A 106 18.60 -0.92 -3.82
C GLN A 106 17.15 -1.37 -3.75
N GLU A 107 16.87 -2.59 -4.22
CA GLU A 107 15.56 -3.23 -4.18
C GLU A 107 15.69 -4.59 -3.53
N TYR A 108 14.88 -4.85 -2.49
CA TYR A 108 14.80 -6.12 -1.79
C TYR A 108 13.36 -6.66 -1.84
N LYS A 109 13.21 -7.97 -2.06
CA LYS A 109 11.92 -8.65 -2.08
C LYS A 109 11.85 -9.70 -0.99
N PHE A 110 10.75 -9.66 -0.24
CA PHE A 110 10.43 -10.61 0.82
C PHE A 110 9.12 -11.30 0.48
N GLN A 111 9.07 -12.61 0.61
CA GLN A 111 7.87 -13.40 0.38
C GLN A 111 7.18 -13.72 1.70
N SER A 112 5.85 -13.69 1.69
CA SER A 112 5.00 -14.05 2.81
C SER A 112 3.73 -14.72 2.30
N GLU A 113 3.08 -15.51 3.15
CA GLU A 113 1.80 -16.11 2.83
C GLU A 113 0.75 -15.66 3.84
N ARG A 114 -0.46 -15.39 3.34
CA ARG A 114 -1.62 -15.08 4.18
C ARG A 114 -2.81 -15.91 3.72
N THR A 115 -3.63 -16.30 4.68
CA THR A 115 -4.87 -17.02 4.41
C THR A 115 -6.01 -16.30 5.12
N TYR A 116 -7.15 -16.16 4.43
CA TYR A 116 -8.37 -15.60 4.97
C TYR A 116 -9.53 -16.56 4.74
N ASN A 117 -10.53 -16.52 5.63
CA ASN A 117 -11.88 -16.96 5.33
C ASN A 117 -12.69 -15.80 4.73
N ALA A 118 -13.94 -16.04 4.31
CA ALA A 118 -14.76 -15.03 3.65
C ALA A 118 -14.94 -13.77 4.51
N GLU A 119 -15.24 -13.91 5.80
CA GLU A 119 -15.49 -12.77 6.68
C GLU A 119 -14.22 -11.96 6.93
N SER A 120 -13.11 -12.60 7.28
CA SER A 120 -11.83 -11.91 7.51
C SER A 120 -11.27 -11.25 6.24
N TYR A 121 -11.59 -11.81 5.06
CA TYR A 121 -11.22 -11.16 3.80
C TYR A 121 -12.04 -9.91 3.53
N ILE A 122 -13.34 -9.93 3.82
CA ILE A 122 -14.21 -8.76 3.71
C ILE A 122 -13.76 -7.65 4.68
N GLU A 123 -13.42 -8.01 5.92
CA GLU A 123 -12.85 -7.06 6.88
C GLU A 123 -11.54 -6.43 6.34
N TYR A 124 -10.67 -7.25 5.76
CA TYR A 124 -9.45 -6.79 5.12
C TYR A 124 -9.74 -5.83 3.94
N LEU A 125 -10.66 -6.18 3.04
CA LEU A 125 -11.09 -5.28 1.94
C LEU A 125 -11.67 -3.98 2.48
N GLY A 126 -12.39 -4.00 3.60
CA GLY A 126 -12.92 -2.83 4.28
C GLY A 126 -11.86 -1.86 4.82
N THR A 127 -10.59 -2.25 4.82
CA THR A 127 -9.47 -1.35 5.15
C THR A 127 -8.89 -0.62 3.93
N HIS A 128 -9.28 -1.00 2.71
CA HIS A 128 -8.78 -0.39 1.49
C HIS A 128 -9.53 0.88 1.14
N CYS A 129 -8.79 1.94 0.82
CA CYS A 129 -9.35 3.27 0.56
C CYS A 129 -10.33 3.30 -0.62
N ASP A 130 -10.13 2.48 -1.63
CA ASP A 130 -10.98 2.36 -2.81
C ASP A 130 -12.23 1.49 -2.58
N HIS A 131 -12.20 0.59 -1.60
CA HIS A 131 -13.34 -0.24 -1.23
C HIS A 131 -14.28 0.45 -0.23
N ILE A 132 -13.73 1.24 0.70
CA ILE A 132 -14.50 1.98 1.71
C ILE A 132 -15.48 2.96 1.06
N VAL A 133 -15.10 3.57 -0.05
CA VAL A 133 -15.88 4.63 -0.74
C VAL A 133 -16.96 4.09 -1.68
N LEU A 134 -17.07 2.76 -1.85
CA LEU A 134 -18.13 2.18 -2.67
C LEU A 134 -19.51 2.59 -2.16
N GLN A 135 -20.37 3.04 -3.08
CA GLN A 135 -21.74 3.46 -2.77
C GLN A 135 -22.74 2.32 -2.93
N GLU A 136 -23.87 2.42 -2.23
CA GLU A 136 -24.99 1.48 -2.44
C GLU A 136 -25.66 1.71 -3.80
N PRO A 137 -26.17 0.65 -4.46
CA PRO A 137 -26.23 -0.76 -4.00
C PRO A 137 -24.97 -1.58 -4.33
N TYR A 138 -23.99 -0.99 -5.00
CA TYR A 138 -22.77 -1.67 -5.45
C TYR A 138 -21.97 -2.23 -4.28
N ARG A 139 -21.88 -1.48 -3.19
CA ARG A 139 -21.15 -1.89 -1.99
C ARG A 139 -21.67 -3.22 -1.42
N THR A 140 -22.97 -3.30 -1.14
CA THR A 140 -23.60 -4.50 -0.60
C THR A 140 -23.46 -5.67 -1.57
N ASN A 141 -23.72 -5.45 -2.86
CA ASN A 141 -23.64 -6.51 -3.87
C ASN A 141 -22.21 -7.00 -4.06
N PHE A 142 -21.21 -6.10 -4.02
CA PHE A 142 -19.82 -6.44 -4.10
C PHE A 142 -19.39 -7.36 -2.96
N TYR A 143 -19.61 -6.96 -1.70
CA TYR A 143 -19.21 -7.77 -0.55
C TYR A 143 -19.94 -9.10 -0.48
N ASN A 144 -21.22 -9.16 -0.84
CA ASN A 144 -21.97 -10.40 -0.91
C ASN A 144 -21.43 -11.32 -2.02
N GLY A 145 -21.07 -10.78 -3.18
CA GLY A 145 -20.46 -11.54 -4.26
C GLY A 145 -19.10 -12.13 -3.87
N ILE A 146 -18.24 -11.33 -3.24
CA ILE A 146 -16.95 -11.78 -2.72
C ILE A 146 -17.13 -12.92 -1.71
N ARG A 147 -18.03 -12.72 -0.73
CA ARG A 147 -18.37 -13.74 0.28
C ARG A 147 -18.81 -15.05 -0.36
N ALA A 148 -19.76 -14.98 -1.28
CA ALA A 148 -20.30 -16.17 -1.95
C ALA A 148 -19.22 -16.94 -2.72
N ALA A 149 -18.34 -16.23 -3.44
CA ALA A 149 -17.24 -16.84 -4.16
C ALA A 149 -16.28 -17.58 -3.23
N ILE A 150 -15.86 -16.96 -2.12
CA ILE A 150 -14.93 -17.60 -1.17
C ILE A 150 -15.57 -18.81 -0.47
N LEU A 151 -16.84 -18.71 -0.04
CA LEU A 151 -17.57 -19.83 0.57
C LEU A 151 -17.67 -21.05 -0.35
N LYS A 152 -17.86 -20.83 -1.65
CA LYS A 152 -17.88 -21.88 -2.67
C LYS A 152 -16.54 -22.61 -2.77
N HIS A 153 -15.44 -21.94 -2.43
CA HIS A 153 -14.07 -22.46 -2.45
C HIS A 153 -13.58 -22.82 -1.04
N HIS A 154 -14.39 -23.58 -0.28
CA HIS A 154 -14.07 -24.09 1.06
C HIS A 154 -13.79 -23.01 2.11
N ASP A 155 -14.43 -21.86 1.95
CA ASP A 155 -14.25 -20.70 2.84
C ASP A 155 -12.79 -20.32 3.06
N LYS A 156 -12.01 -20.34 1.96
CA LYS A 156 -10.56 -20.10 2.02
C LYS A 156 -10.04 -19.36 0.79
N ILE A 157 -9.27 -18.30 1.02
CA ILE A 157 -8.47 -17.62 0.01
C ILE A 157 -7.03 -17.49 0.50
N ASN A 158 -6.08 -17.88 -0.33
CA ASN A 158 -4.64 -17.82 -0.05
C ASN A 158 -3.99 -16.73 -0.88
N PHE A 159 -3.06 -16.01 -0.28
CA PHE A 159 -2.22 -15.00 -0.92
C PHE A 159 -0.76 -15.36 -0.80
N CYS A 160 -0.02 -15.18 -1.90
CA CYS A 160 1.43 -15.12 -1.91
C CYS A 160 1.82 -13.65 -1.98
N ASP A 161 2.21 -13.07 -0.85
CA ASP A 161 2.57 -11.66 -0.79
C ASP A 161 4.03 -11.43 -1.16
N THR A 162 4.27 -10.38 -1.93
CA THR A 162 5.61 -9.83 -2.14
C THR A 162 5.68 -8.46 -1.50
N ILE A 163 6.49 -8.34 -0.44
CA ILE A 163 6.86 -7.06 0.15
C ILE A 163 8.13 -6.61 -0.55
N THR A 164 8.08 -5.46 -1.22
CA THR A 164 9.25 -4.86 -1.85
C THR A 164 9.71 -3.66 -1.03
N LEU A 165 10.98 -3.69 -0.61
CA LEU A 165 11.66 -2.57 0.01
C LEU A 165 12.56 -1.90 -1.03
N TYR A 166 12.31 -0.64 -1.32
CA TYR A 166 13.22 0.25 -2.05
C TYR A 166 13.98 1.10 -1.04
N LEU A 167 15.29 1.00 -1.06
CA LEU A 167 16.19 1.71 -0.15
C LEU A 167 17.13 2.60 -0.95
N THR A 168 17.27 3.83 -0.52
CA THR A 168 18.20 4.78 -1.15
C THR A 168 18.76 5.73 -0.11
N LYS A 169 19.95 6.30 -0.37
CA LYS A 169 20.74 7.07 0.58
C LYS A 169 20.88 8.52 0.15
N LYS A 170 20.81 9.44 1.11
CA LYS A 170 21.28 10.80 0.92
C LYS A 170 22.80 10.84 1.09
N PRO A 171 23.58 11.34 0.13
CA PRO A 171 25.04 11.44 0.24
C PRO A 171 25.50 12.32 1.41
#